data_9b9021a072bb8547fb4ec28540b4a890
#
_entry.id   9b9021a072bb8547fb4ec28540b4a890
#
_cell.length_a   1.000
_cell.length_b   1.000
_cell.length_c   1.000
_cell.angle_alpha   90.00
_cell.angle_beta   90.00
_cell.angle_gamma   90.00
#
_symmetry.space_group_name_H-M   'P 1'
#
loop_
_entity.id
_entity.type
_entity.pdbx_description
1 polymer ?
#
loop_
_entity_poly.entity_id
_entity_poly.type
_entity_poly.pdbx_seq_one_letter_code
_entity_poly.pdbx_strand_id
1 'polypeptide(L)'
;DEPYDLTYDEILDMDLVEETVTLACVSNEVGGTLVGNAVWTGVPLAGVLERARPQPAADQILGLSVDGFTAGFPLELATDGRTAMLAVGMNGEPLPLAHGFPARLVVAGLYGYVSAVKWLSEVVLDSWEGVDGFWIPRGWSKEAPIKISSRIDTPRTRRLSAGRQPVAGVAWAPLGGIAA
;
A
#
# COMPACT_ATOMS: atom_id res chain seq x y z
N ASP A 1 24.79 -4.56 -3.31
CA ASP A 1 23.99 -3.38 -2.91
C ASP A 1 24.87 -2.14 -2.97
N GLU A 2 24.33 -1.08 -3.55
CA GLU A 2 24.94 0.24 -3.54
C GLU A 2 23.98 1.17 -2.80
N PRO A 3 24.14 1.33 -1.47
CA PRO A 3 23.29 2.24 -0.70
C PRO A 3 23.48 3.67 -1.20
N TYR A 4 22.39 4.43 -1.25
CA TYR A 4 22.40 5.83 -1.62
C TYR A 4 21.28 6.59 -0.90
N ASP A 5 21.48 7.86 -0.74
CA ASP A 5 20.49 8.76 -0.14
C ASP A 5 19.72 9.50 -1.24
N LEU A 6 18.46 9.81 -0.96
CA LEU A 6 17.63 10.70 -1.76
C LEU A 6 17.09 11.80 -0.84
N THR A 7 17.37 13.04 -1.18
CA THR A 7 16.70 14.18 -0.58
C THR A 7 15.26 14.30 -1.13
N TYR A 8 14.41 15.00 -0.41
CA TYR A 8 13.04 15.27 -0.86
C TYR A 8 13.02 16.00 -2.21
N ASP A 9 13.90 16.99 -2.41
CA ASP A 9 13.99 17.74 -3.65
C ASP A 9 14.43 16.83 -4.83
N GLU A 10 15.39 15.93 -4.60
CA GLU A 10 15.80 14.96 -5.63
C GLU A 10 14.65 14.00 -6.01
N ILE A 11 13.79 13.62 -5.06
CA ILE A 11 12.61 12.80 -5.36
C ILE A 11 11.61 13.59 -6.21
N LEU A 12 11.42 14.88 -5.92
CA LEU A 12 10.54 15.76 -6.71
C LEU A 12 11.04 16.00 -8.13
N ASP A 13 12.35 15.93 -8.36
CA ASP A 13 12.99 16.07 -9.67
C ASP A 13 12.99 14.77 -10.50
N MET A 14 12.53 13.63 -9.93
CA MET A 14 12.39 12.37 -10.65
C MET A 14 11.10 12.33 -11.49
N ASP A 15 10.98 11.29 -12.35
CA ASP A 15 9.76 11.05 -13.14
C ASP A 15 8.59 10.62 -12.23
N LEU A 16 7.86 11.62 -11.74
CA LEU A 16 6.66 11.39 -10.91
C LEU A 16 5.51 10.85 -11.75
N VAL A 17 4.79 9.89 -11.18
CA VAL A 17 3.54 9.35 -11.76
C VAL A 17 2.38 9.59 -10.80
N GLU A 18 1.16 9.61 -11.34
CA GLU A 18 -0.07 9.66 -10.56
C GLU A 18 -0.85 8.35 -10.73
N GLU A 19 -1.17 7.71 -9.60
CA GLU A 19 -1.88 6.43 -9.59
C GLU A 19 -2.97 6.41 -8.53
N THR A 20 -4.11 5.85 -8.89
CA THR A 20 -5.23 5.68 -7.97
C THR A 20 -5.09 4.36 -7.23
N VAL A 21 -4.82 4.41 -5.93
CA VAL A 21 -4.68 3.21 -5.09
C VAL A 21 -5.58 3.28 -3.87
N THR A 22 -6.27 2.16 -3.61
CA THR A 22 -7.02 1.96 -2.37
C THR A 22 -6.12 1.31 -1.33
N LEU A 23 -5.94 1.97 -0.19
CA LEU A 23 -5.30 1.40 0.98
C LEU A 23 -6.36 0.87 1.95
N ALA A 24 -6.11 -0.29 2.53
CA ALA A 24 -6.99 -0.92 3.50
C ALA A 24 -6.21 -1.39 4.73
N CYS A 25 -6.80 -1.17 5.90
CA CYS A 25 -6.37 -1.83 7.11
C CYS A 25 -7.02 -3.22 7.19
N VAL A 26 -6.27 -4.23 7.62
CA VAL A 26 -6.81 -5.58 7.85
C VAL A 26 -7.89 -5.59 8.95
N SER A 27 -7.86 -4.63 9.87
CA SER A 27 -8.86 -4.43 10.92
C SER A 27 -10.12 -3.69 10.45
N ASN A 28 -10.25 -3.38 9.16
CA ASN A 28 -11.46 -2.72 8.65
C ASN A 28 -12.65 -3.66 8.73
N GLU A 29 -13.64 -3.28 9.53
CA GLU A 29 -14.91 -4.00 9.63
C GLU A 29 -15.79 -3.77 8.40
N VAL A 30 -16.77 -4.64 8.17
CA VAL A 30 -17.77 -4.45 7.11
C VAL A 30 -18.53 -3.14 7.34
N GLY A 31 -18.42 -2.21 6.38
CA GLY A 31 -18.96 -0.85 6.52
C GLY A 31 -18.10 0.10 7.37
N GLY A 32 -16.90 -0.32 7.77
CA GLY A 32 -15.93 0.48 8.51
C GLY A 32 -15.28 1.57 7.68
N THR A 33 -14.47 2.39 8.35
CA THR A 33 -13.82 3.59 7.79
C THR A 33 -12.31 3.44 7.61
N LEU A 34 -11.75 2.22 7.79
CA LEU A 34 -10.32 1.96 7.70
C LEU A 34 -9.92 1.49 6.28
N VAL A 35 -10.60 1.99 5.29
CA VAL A 35 -10.30 1.81 3.87
C VAL A 35 -10.50 3.14 3.17
N GLY A 36 -9.58 3.52 2.29
CA GLY A 36 -9.65 4.77 1.58
C GLY A 36 -8.99 4.71 0.22
N ASN A 37 -9.56 5.40 -0.74
CA ASN A 37 -9.06 5.55 -2.09
C ASN A 37 -8.53 6.95 -2.29
N ALA A 38 -7.35 7.09 -2.90
CA ALA A 38 -6.75 8.36 -3.22
C ALA A 38 -5.96 8.30 -4.52
N VAL A 39 -5.75 9.44 -5.14
CA VAL A 39 -4.74 9.62 -6.18
C VAL A 39 -3.42 9.91 -5.47
N TRP A 40 -2.42 9.08 -5.73
CA TRP A 40 -1.09 9.21 -5.14
C TRP A 40 -0.12 9.69 -6.20
N THR A 41 0.71 10.65 -5.84
CA THR A 41 1.79 11.16 -6.69
C THR A 41 3.12 10.71 -6.10
N GLY A 42 3.99 10.12 -6.93
CA GLY A 42 5.29 9.63 -6.44
C GLY A 42 6.10 8.95 -7.53
N VAL A 43 7.22 8.36 -7.14
CA VAL A 43 8.13 7.65 -8.04
C VAL A 43 7.84 6.16 -8.00
N PRO A 44 7.78 5.46 -9.14
CA PRO A 44 7.73 4.00 -9.15
C PRO A 44 8.87 3.39 -8.35
N LEU A 45 8.53 2.51 -7.39
CA LEU A 45 9.53 1.93 -6.50
C LEU A 45 10.57 1.10 -7.26
N ALA A 46 10.17 0.45 -8.36
CA ALA A 46 11.08 -0.31 -9.21
C ALA A 46 12.29 0.52 -9.67
N GLY A 47 12.08 1.77 -10.12
CA GLY A 47 13.18 2.64 -10.55
C GLY A 47 14.12 3.06 -9.41
N VAL A 48 13.56 3.27 -8.21
CA VAL A 48 14.35 3.55 -7.00
C VAL A 48 15.21 2.33 -6.64
N LEU A 49 14.64 1.12 -6.70
CA LEU A 49 15.35 -0.11 -6.37
C LEU A 49 16.42 -0.47 -7.41
N GLU A 50 16.14 -0.28 -8.69
CA GLU A 50 17.11 -0.55 -9.76
C GLU A 50 18.42 0.23 -9.56
N ARG A 51 18.33 1.49 -9.13
CA ARG A 51 19.49 2.31 -8.81
C ARG A 51 20.33 1.74 -7.65
N ALA A 52 19.68 1.09 -6.68
CA ALA A 52 20.37 0.44 -5.55
C ALA A 52 21.06 -0.88 -5.92
N ARG A 53 20.83 -1.40 -7.13
CA ARG A 53 21.39 -2.67 -7.63
C ARG A 53 21.22 -3.82 -6.64
N PRO A 54 19.96 -4.30 -6.42
CA PRO A 54 19.68 -5.37 -5.46
C PRO A 54 20.56 -6.59 -5.69
N GLN A 55 21.06 -7.18 -4.61
CA GLN A 55 21.74 -8.47 -4.72
C GLN A 55 20.73 -9.57 -5.04
N PRO A 56 21.15 -10.64 -5.76
CA PRO A 56 20.25 -11.73 -6.13
C PRO A 56 19.61 -12.47 -4.91
N ALA A 57 20.20 -12.34 -3.74
CA ALA A 57 19.70 -12.94 -2.51
C ALA A 57 18.65 -12.08 -1.79
N ALA A 58 18.47 -10.83 -2.21
CA ALA A 58 17.45 -9.94 -1.65
C ALA A 58 16.10 -10.27 -2.28
N ASP A 59 15.14 -10.67 -1.46
CA ASP A 59 13.78 -11.01 -1.89
C ASP A 59 12.70 -10.32 -1.03
N GLN A 60 13.11 -9.44 -0.11
CA GLN A 60 12.25 -8.60 0.73
C GLN A 60 12.61 -7.12 0.61
N ILE A 61 11.58 -6.28 0.58
CA ILE A 61 11.66 -4.84 0.86
C ILE A 61 11.18 -4.61 2.28
N LEU A 62 11.99 -3.96 3.11
CA LEU A 62 11.63 -3.52 4.45
C LEU A 62 11.68 -1.98 4.49
N GLY A 63 10.55 -1.34 4.71
CA GLY A 63 10.48 0.10 4.95
C GLY A 63 10.60 0.42 6.43
N LEU A 64 11.36 1.46 6.76
CA LEU A 64 11.56 1.98 8.11
C LEU A 64 11.00 3.39 8.20
N SER A 65 10.27 3.66 9.27
CA SER A 65 9.71 4.98 9.59
C SER A 65 10.53 5.69 10.63
N VAL A 66 10.50 7.03 10.63
CA VAL A 66 11.16 7.85 11.67
C VAL A 66 10.63 7.60 13.08
N ASP A 67 9.42 7.04 13.24
CA ASP A 67 8.83 6.68 14.52
C ASP A 67 9.18 5.26 14.99
N GLY A 68 10.02 4.56 14.22
CA GLY A 68 10.45 3.19 14.50
C GLY A 68 9.50 2.10 14.00
N PHE A 69 8.41 2.44 13.30
CA PHE A 69 7.56 1.44 12.66
C PHE A 69 8.28 0.82 11.46
N THR A 70 8.14 -0.50 11.31
CA THR A 70 8.69 -1.24 10.18
C THR A 70 7.62 -2.11 9.52
N ALA A 71 7.67 -2.22 8.20
CA ALA A 71 6.83 -3.13 7.45
C ALA A 71 7.57 -3.63 6.21
N GLY A 72 7.35 -4.88 5.85
CA GLY A 72 8.03 -5.50 4.72
C GLY A 72 7.12 -6.37 3.88
N PHE A 73 7.48 -6.51 2.61
CA PHE A 73 6.77 -7.30 1.61
C PHE A 73 7.77 -7.88 0.59
N PRO A 74 7.39 -8.92 -0.18
CA PRO A 74 8.26 -9.51 -1.19
C PRO A 74 8.72 -8.49 -2.23
N LEU A 75 10.02 -8.52 -2.57
CA LEU A 75 10.65 -7.61 -3.55
C LEU A 75 9.94 -7.69 -4.91
N GLU A 76 9.53 -8.89 -5.33
CA GLU A 76 8.86 -9.12 -6.62
C GLU A 76 7.60 -8.25 -6.79
N LEU A 77 6.90 -7.92 -5.69
CA LEU A 77 5.68 -7.11 -5.72
C LEU A 77 5.93 -5.64 -6.04
N ALA A 78 7.19 -5.19 -6.05
CA ALA A 78 7.55 -3.87 -6.54
C ALA A 78 7.78 -3.84 -8.06
N THR A 79 7.85 -5.02 -8.71
CA THR A 79 8.22 -5.16 -10.13
C THR A 79 7.26 -6.03 -10.95
N ASP A 80 6.20 -6.56 -10.35
CA ASP A 80 5.22 -7.45 -11.01
C ASP A 80 4.16 -6.73 -11.84
N GLY A 81 4.28 -5.41 -11.98
CA GLY A 81 3.37 -4.57 -12.75
C GLY A 81 2.25 -3.94 -11.94
N ARG A 82 2.14 -4.20 -10.63
CA ARG A 82 1.23 -3.45 -9.76
C ARG A 82 1.79 -2.05 -9.46
N THR A 83 0.93 -1.15 -9.04
CA THR A 83 1.37 0.13 -8.49
C THR A 83 2.11 -0.12 -7.16
N ALA A 84 3.42 0.13 -7.16
CA ALA A 84 4.26 0.22 -5.97
C ALA A 84 5.10 1.49 -6.11
N MET A 85 4.99 2.42 -5.14
CA MET A 85 5.64 3.72 -5.27
C MET A 85 6.14 4.27 -3.94
N LEU A 86 7.15 5.12 -4.05
CA LEU A 86 7.55 6.10 -3.05
C LEU A 86 6.70 7.35 -3.28
N ALA A 87 5.62 7.49 -2.52
CA ALA A 87 4.67 8.59 -2.68
C ALA A 87 5.09 9.83 -1.89
N VAL A 88 4.95 10.99 -2.52
CA VAL A 88 5.23 12.33 -1.95
C VAL A 88 3.99 13.24 -1.98
N GLY A 89 2.96 12.86 -2.75
CA GLY A 89 1.71 13.60 -2.89
C GLY A 89 0.46 12.74 -2.76
N MET A 90 -0.66 13.38 -2.44
CA MET A 90 -1.97 12.76 -2.29
C MET A 90 -3.06 13.73 -2.76
N ASN A 91 -3.90 13.29 -3.72
CA ASN A 91 -5.00 14.07 -4.28
C ASN A 91 -4.59 15.46 -4.82
N GLY A 92 -3.45 15.51 -5.52
CA GLY A 92 -2.93 16.72 -6.17
C GLY A 92 -2.19 17.70 -5.25
N GLU A 93 -1.98 17.34 -3.98
CA GLU A 93 -1.29 18.16 -2.99
C GLU A 93 -0.12 17.36 -2.36
N PRO A 94 0.90 18.01 -1.80
CA PRO A 94 1.90 17.32 -0.99
C PRO A 94 1.24 16.48 0.12
N LEU A 95 1.89 15.40 0.53
CA LEU A 95 1.36 14.54 1.60
C LEU A 95 1.05 15.36 2.87
N PRO A 96 -0.17 15.25 3.44
CA PRO A 96 -0.41 15.75 4.80
C PRO A 96 0.50 15.03 5.81
N LEU A 97 0.90 15.70 6.89
CA LEU A 97 1.69 15.10 7.98
C LEU A 97 1.06 13.78 8.49
N ALA A 98 -0.26 13.76 8.70
CA ALA A 98 -0.97 12.58 9.17
C ALA A 98 -0.91 11.39 8.18
N HIS A 99 -0.65 11.66 6.90
CA HIS A 99 -0.54 10.67 5.84
C HIS A 99 0.90 10.33 5.45
N GLY A 100 1.90 10.89 6.15
CA GLY A 100 3.28 10.43 6.04
C GLY A 100 4.24 11.38 5.32
N PHE A 101 3.96 12.69 5.27
CA PHE A 101 4.93 13.67 4.77
C PHE A 101 6.31 13.48 5.45
N PRO A 102 7.46 13.57 4.74
CA PRO A 102 7.59 13.96 3.33
C PRO A 102 7.34 12.83 2.34
N ALA A 103 7.52 11.58 2.72
CA ALA A 103 7.39 10.44 1.83
C ALA A 103 6.84 9.21 2.55
N ARG A 104 6.16 8.35 1.80
CA ARG A 104 5.61 7.08 2.28
C ARG A 104 5.64 6.00 1.22
N LEU A 105 5.54 4.74 1.63
CA LEU A 105 5.28 3.64 0.71
C LEU A 105 3.78 3.50 0.43
N VAL A 106 3.45 3.25 -0.84
CA VAL A 106 2.11 2.89 -1.32
C VAL A 106 2.26 1.68 -2.25
N VAL A 107 1.63 0.56 -1.88
CA VAL A 107 1.68 -0.69 -2.68
C VAL A 107 0.27 -1.21 -2.85
N ALA A 108 -0.17 -1.32 -4.10
CA ALA A 108 -1.51 -1.81 -4.43
C ALA A 108 -1.68 -3.29 -4.06
N GLY A 109 -2.84 -3.64 -3.54
CA GLY A 109 -3.22 -5.03 -3.27
C GLY A 109 -2.70 -5.63 -1.97
N LEU A 110 -1.92 -4.90 -1.17
CA LEU A 110 -1.46 -5.32 0.15
C LEU A 110 -2.14 -4.54 1.28
N TYR A 111 -2.43 -5.23 2.38
CA TYR A 111 -2.84 -4.55 3.60
C TYR A 111 -1.74 -3.62 4.12
N GLY A 112 -2.14 -2.45 4.64
CA GLY A 112 -1.20 -1.39 5.02
C GLY A 112 -0.17 -1.76 6.08
N TYR A 113 -0.44 -2.78 6.91
CA TYR A 113 0.49 -3.16 7.99
C TYR A 113 1.78 -3.84 7.49
N VAL A 114 1.83 -4.29 6.23
CA VAL A 114 3.03 -4.84 5.59
C VAL A 114 3.62 -3.91 4.53
N SER A 115 2.91 -2.84 4.10
CA SER A 115 3.30 -2.12 2.87
C SER A 115 3.24 -0.60 2.96
N ALA A 116 2.47 -0.04 3.89
CA ALA A 116 2.14 1.38 3.87
C ALA A 116 2.89 2.18 4.94
N VAL A 117 4.22 2.09 4.94
CA VAL A 117 5.08 2.83 5.86
C VAL A 117 4.99 4.32 5.59
N LYS A 118 4.57 5.10 6.59
CA LYS A 118 4.53 6.55 6.60
C LYS A 118 5.82 7.14 7.18
N TRP A 119 6.08 8.42 6.86
CA TRP A 119 7.29 9.09 7.35
C TRP A 119 8.54 8.24 7.09
N LEU A 120 8.64 7.78 5.86
CA LEU A 120 9.67 6.83 5.45
C LEU A 120 11.06 7.46 5.62
N SER A 121 11.94 6.79 6.32
CA SER A 121 13.34 7.19 6.50
C SER A 121 14.31 6.31 5.74
N GLU A 122 13.97 5.03 5.53
CA GLU A 122 14.86 4.08 4.89
C GLU A 122 14.08 2.95 4.22
N VAL A 123 14.63 2.44 3.12
CA VAL A 123 14.20 1.20 2.47
C VAL A 123 15.39 0.26 2.48
N VAL A 124 15.24 -0.88 3.15
CA VAL A 124 16.25 -1.94 3.22
C VAL A 124 15.85 -3.11 2.34
N LEU A 125 16.80 -3.62 1.59
CA LEU A 125 16.66 -4.87 0.85
C LEU A 125 17.28 -6.00 1.68
N ASP A 126 16.48 -6.99 2.02
CA ASP A 126 16.86 -8.10 2.89
C ASP A 126 16.32 -9.43 2.33
N SER A 127 16.65 -10.52 2.98
CA SER A 127 16.03 -11.81 2.69
C SER A 127 14.66 -11.93 3.37
N TRP A 128 13.76 -12.70 2.77
CA TRP A 128 12.43 -12.96 3.35
C TRP A 128 12.50 -13.62 4.73
N GLU A 129 13.54 -14.40 4.98
CA GLU A 129 13.80 -15.03 6.27
C GLU A 129 14.59 -14.12 7.25
N GLY A 130 14.92 -12.92 6.81
CA GLY A 130 15.68 -11.93 7.58
C GLY A 130 14.84 -11.20 8.61
N VAL A 131 14.86 -9.86 8.59
CA VAL A 131 14.17 -9.03 9.58
C VAL A 131 12.68 -8.96 9.30
N ASP A 132 11.86 -9.29 10.30
CA ASP A 132 10.41 -9.15 10.24
C ASP A 132 9.94 -7.72 10.52
N GLY A 133 8.89 -7.29 9.82
CA GLY A 133 8.18 -6.06 10.12
C GLY A 133 7.48 -6.10 11.48
N PHE A 134 7.16 -4.92 12.03
CA PHE A 134 6.65 -4.71 13.38
C PHE A 134 5.53 -5.67 13.83
N TRP A 135 4.58 -6.00 12.95
CA TRP A 135 3.42 -6.82 13.31
C TRP A 135 3.66 -8.33 13.23
N ILE A 136 4.68 -8.79 12.50
CA ILE A 136 4.91 -10.22 12.25
C ILE A 136 5.28 -10.97 13.54
N PRO A 137 6.26 -10.50 14.38
CA PRO A 137 6.56 -11.14 15.64
C PRO A 137 5.39 -11.10 16.66
N ARG A 138 4.34 -10.32 16.35
CA ARG A 138 3.12 -10.21 17.15
C ARG A 138 2.01 -11.15 16.69
N GLY A 139 2.33 -12.08 15.78
CA GLY A 139 1.42 -13.14 15.32
C GLY A 139 0.60 -12.79 14.06
N TRP A 140 0.94 -11.72 13.35
CA TRP A 140 0.30 -11.37 12.08
C TRP A 140 0.97 -12.07 10.90
N SER A 141 0.21 -12.34 9.84
CA SER A 141 0.75 -12.96 8.63
C SER A 141 1.74 -12.02 7.93
N LYS A 142 2.86 -12.57 7.50
CA LYS A 142 3.88 -11.85 6.72
C LYS A 142 3.39 -11.60 5.28
N GLU A 143 2.67 -12.57 4.70
CA GLU A 143 1.93 -12.36 3.46
C GLU A 143 0.55 -11.80 3.76
N ALA A 144 0.24 -10.63 3.22
CA ALA A 144 -0.99 -9.92 3.53
C ALA A 144 -1.66 -9.30 2.30
N PRO A 145 -2.00 -10.10 1.28
CA PRO A 145 -2.77 -9.63 0.15
C PRO A 145 -4.19 -9.26 0.61
N ILE A 146 -4.69 -8.12 0.12
CA ILE A 146 -6.07 -7.71 0.38
C ILE A 146 -7.01 -8.72 -0.28
N LYS A 147 -7.96 -9.24 0.50
CA LYS A 147 -8.90 -10.24 0.04
C LYS A 147 -10.02 -9.60 -0.79
N ILE A 148 -10.46 -10.31 -1.82
CA ILE A 148 -11.68 -9.97 -2.56
C ILE A 148 -12.83 -9.94 -1.57
N SER A 149 -13.64 -8.87 -1.64
CA SER A 149 -14.75 -8.66 -0.72
C SER A 149 -15.94 -8.01 -1.40
N SER A 150 -17.13 -8.24 -0.84
CA SER A 150 -18.34 -7.53 -1.24
C SER A 150 -19.27 -7.37 -0.05
N ARG A 151 -20.12 -6.35 -0.12
CA ARG A 151 -21.18 -6.11 0.87
C ARG A 151 -22.39 -5.52 0.19
N ILE A 152 -23.57 -5.78 0.75
CA ILE A 152 -24.82 -5.15 0.37
C ILE A 152 -25.10 -4.02 1.37
N ASP A 153 -25.21 -2.79 0.88
CA ASP A 153 -25.47 -1.59 1.67
C ASP A 153 -26.96 -1.23 1.72
N THR A 154 -27.71 -1.64 0.70
CA THR A 154 -29.17 -1.48 0.66
C THR A 154 -29.82 -2.71 0.01
N PRO A 155 -30.97 -3.18 0.51
CA PRO A 155 -31.68 -2.69 1.68
C PRO A 155 -31.03 -3.10 3.01
N ARG A 156 -31.10 -2.24 4.02
CA ARG A 156 -30.61 -2.53 5.38
C ARG A 156 -31.64 -3.27 6.24
N THR A 157 -32.88 -3.33 5.78
CA THR A 157 -33.97 -4.02 6.49
C THR A 157 -34.00 -5.50 6.11
N ARG A 158 -34.34 -6.36 7.09
CA ARG A 158 -34.52 -7.80 6.86
C ARG A 158 -35.87 -8.16 6.26
N ARG A 159 -36.84 -7.22 6.21
CA ARG A 159 -38.18 -7.41 5.64
C ARG A 159 -38.43 -6.36 4.59
N LEU A 160 -38.80 -6.81 3.42
CA LEU A 160 -39.13 -5.96 2.29
C LEU A 160 -40.60 -6.20 1.88
N SER A 161 -41.24 -5.17 1.39
CA SER A 161 -42.53 -5.32 0.72
C SER A 161 -42.35 -6.06 -0.62
N ALA A 162 -43.39 -6.79 -1.04
CA ALA A 162 -43.37 -7.41 -2.38
C ALA A 162 -43.30 -6.34 -3.46
N GLY A 163 -42.54 -6.62 -4.55
CA GLY A 163 -42.32 -5.74 -5.67
C GLY A 163 -40.85 -5.44 -5.92
N ARG A 164 -40.57 -4.50 -6.85
CA ARG A 164 -39.19 -4.09 -7.15
C ARG A 164 -38.59 -3.34 -5.97
N GLN A 165 -37.42 -3.78 -5.56
CA GLN A 165 -36.65 -3.15 -4.50
C GLN A 165 -35.23 -2.84 -5.01
N PRO A 166 -34.65 -1.68 -4.66
CA PRO A 166 -33.26 -1.40 -4.99
C PRO A 166 -32.35 -2.28 -4.12
N VAL A 167 -31.40 -2.94 -4.77
CA VAL A 167 -30.30 -3.63 -4.09
C VAL A 167 -29.00 -3.00 -4.59
N ALA A 168 -28.19 -2.49 -3.67
CA ALA A 168 -26.92 -1.87 -4.00
C ALA A 168 -25.87 -2.18 -2.91
N GLY A 169 -24.61 -2.13 -3.29
CA GLY A 169 -23.49 -2.40 -2.39
C GLY A 169 -22.15 -2.10 -3.05
N VAL A 170 -21.10 -2.57 -2.44
CA VAL A 170 -19.73 -2.43 -2.91
C VAL A 170 -19.13 -3.81 -3.13
N ALA A 171 -18.46 -4.00 -4.25
CA ALA A 171 -17.61 -5.15 -4.51
C ALA A 171 -16.19 -4.66 -4.83
N TRP A 172 -15.20 -5.38 -4.35
CA TRP A 172 -13.82 -4.94 -4.46
C TRP A 172 -12.86 -6.12 -4.66
N ALA A 173 -12.05 -6.02 -5.75
CA ALA A 173 -10.96 -6.94 -6.06
C ALA A 173 -9.74 -6.09 -6.46
N PRO A 174 -8.77 -5.87 -5.56
CA PRO A 174 -7.75 -4.81 -5.69
C PRO A 174 -6.90 -4.85 -6.96
N LEU A 175 -6.58 -6.03 -7.48
CA LEU A 175 -5.71 -6.17 -8.66
C LEU A 175 -6.46 -6.67 -9.90
N GLY A 176 -7.56 -7.38 -9.71
CA GLY A 176 -8.32 -7.98 -10.81
C GLY A 176 -9.46 -7.12 -11.33
N GLY A 177 -9.87 -6.11 -10.57
CA GLY A 177 -11.10 -5.35 -10.85
C GLY A 177 -12.36 -6.21 -10.68
N ILE A 178 -13.52 -5.61 -11.01
CA ILE A 178 -14.82 -6.29 -11.02
C ILE A 178 -15.32 -6.33 -12.45
N ALA A 179 -15.54 -7.52 -12.98
CA ALA A 179 -16.23 -7.70 -14.25
C ALA A 179 -17.75 -7.49 -14.05
N ALA A 180 -18.37 -6.76 -14.99
CA ALA A 180 -19.83 -6.54 -15.02
C ALA A 180 -20.56 -7.72 -15.64
#